data_3329d19f35d6f4699d123be9a03acc61
#
_entry.id   3329d19f35d6f4699d123be9a03acc61
#
_cell.length_a   1.000
_cell.length_b   1.000
_cell.length_c   1.000
_cell.angle_alpha   90.00
_cell.angle_beta   90.00
_cell.angle_gamma   90.00
#
_symmetry.space_group_name_H-M   'P 1'
#
loop_
_entity.id
_entity.type
_entity.pdbx_description
1 polymer ?
#
loop_
_entity_poly.entity_id
_entity_poly.type
_entity_poly.pdbx_seq_one_letter_code
_entity_poly.pdbx_strand_id
1 'polypeptide(L)'
;MNKNKIAILTSILGIVGLSVLFGLKASAATSTQSIIIPMYKYPSKNAPLWEAIYKHGNTKIPYTIVNPNNGPSDPLDVSYQKAMTELSNRGFNKVGYVAQTYQKRDIKELAKDIDTWFKVAPDTKAIFIDEMASGTPAQRCYVANTYNYIKVKYPGTLVIQNPGTYLQDEEIGKYADIFTTAETDVEKYLDKDSNRWKNISNFEKDSKNSKKIYHIVYGIRSEAEQQKVLELSRERNAGFIYFTSKTSNYYRDPSDNFDKLIESMNLPATQPEVGTPVELPEGCEDVFNLKVKNKKDPENKPTQPSENKPVEPAKPADPKDPKTPKNPNNAEAKKTDSKVEAPNTGSRKSTKDFSILIAAGIAALPIILTWIIRHKI
;
A
#
# COMPACT_ATOMS: atom_id res chain seq x y z
N MET A 1 34.16 56.18 39.09
CA MET A 1 33.70 55.00 38.29
C MET A 1 34.31 55.12 36.91
N ASN A 2 35.11 54.14 36.48
CA ASN A 2 36.01 54.24 35.37
C ASN A 2 35.24 54.01 34.04
N LYS A 3 35.29 54.98 33.12
CA LYS A 3 34.52 54.97 31.83
C LYS A 3 34.77 53.70 30.99
N ASN A 4 35.89 53.01 31.21
CA ASN A 4 36.23 51.77 30.50
C ASN A 4 35.43 50.54 30.99
N LYS A 5 34.80 50.58 32.17
CA LYS A 5 33.95 49.43 32.62
C LYS A 5 32.53 49.48 32.07
N ILE A 6 32.05 50.65 31.62
CA ILE A 6 30.73 50.82 31.04
C ILE A 6 30.71 50.36 29.56
N ALA A 7 31.82 50.55 28.83
CA ALA A 7 31.92 50.14 27.44
C ALA A 7 31.98 48.60 27.27
N ILE A 8 32.51 47.86 28.23
CA ILE A 8 32.61 46.40 28.21
C ILE A 8 31.24 45.77 28.56
N LEU A 9 30.44 46.39 29.41
CA LEU A 9 29.12 45.85 29.79
C LEU A 9 28.11 45.98 28.65
N THR A 10 28.16 47.07 27.86
CA THR A 10 27.28 47.28 26.71
C THR A 10 27.62 46.34 25.52
N SER A 11 28.89 45.96 25.37
CA SER A 11 29.31 45.02 24.30
C SER A 11 28.87 43.58 24.58
N ILE A 12 28.79 43.15 25.84
CA ILE A 12 28.37 41.80 26.23
C ILE A 12 26.85 41.65 26.12
N LEU A 13 26.08 42.68 26.44
CA LEU A 13 24.61 42.63 26.23
C LEU A 13 24.21 42.64 24.76
N GLY A 14 25.00 43.27 23.87
CA GLY A 14 24.74 43.27 22.42
C GLY A 14 24.98 41.94 21.74
N ILE A 15 25.91 41.14 22.26
CA ILE A 15 26.25 39.84 21.69
C ILE A 15 25.24 38.74 22.14
N VAL A 16 24.72 38.84 23.36
CA VAL A 16 23.71 37.91 23.88
C VAL A 16 22.34 38.14 23.24
N GLY A 17 21.99 39.41 22.92
CA GLY A 17 20.75 39.74 22.25
C GLY A 17 20.67 39.32 20.79
N LEU A 18 21.79 39.19 20.08
CA LEU A 18 21.81 38.79 18.68
C LEU A 18 21.83 37.26 18.47
N SER A 19 22.19 36.51 19.50
CA SER A 19 22.24 35.03 19.45
C SER A 19 20.86 34.38 19.65
N VAL A 20 19.85 35.11 20.11
CA VAL A 20 18.51 34.58 20.39
C VAL A 20 17.60 34.67 19.16
N LEU A 21 17.94 35.47 18.16
CA LEU A 21 17.14 35.65 16.94
C LEU A 21 17.54 34.73 15.77
N PHE A 22 18.59 33.93 15.91
CA PHE A 22 18.99 32.90 14.94
C PHE A 22 18.76 31.47 15.45
N GLY A 23 17.95 31.33 16.49
CA GLY A 23 17.61 30.03 17.04
C GLY A 23 16.24 29.56 16.58
N LEU A 24 16.23 28.39 16.00
CA LEU A 24 15.07 27.54 15.71
C LEU A 24 14.43 27.76 14.32
N LYS A 25 15.20 27.69 13.25
CA LYS A 25 14.77 26.74 12.22
C LYS A 25 14.93 25.37 12.87
N ALA A 26 13.84 24.84 13.41
CA ALA A 26 13.78 23.41 13.66
C ALA A 26 14.22 22.76 12.35
N SER A 27 15.37 22.08 12.37
CA SER A 27 15.78 21.21 11.30
C SER A 27 14.62 20.23 11.18
N ALA A 28 13.76 20.43 10.19
CA ALA A 28 12.82 19.41 9.82
C ALA A 28 13.70 18.18 9.61
N ALA A 29 13.61 17.23 10.53
CA ALA A 29 14.32 15.99 10.40
C ALA A 29 14.05 15.53 8.98
N THR A 30 15.10 15.34 8.18
CA THR A 30 14.96 14.92 6.79
C THR A 30 14.30 13.55 6.84
N SER A 31 12.96 13.53 6.82
CA SER A 31 12.20 12.30 6.88
C SER A 31 12.59 11.48 5.67
N THR A 32 13.07 10.27 5.92
CA THR A 32 13.36 9.31 4.86
C THR A 32 12.05 8.90 4.19
N GLN A 33 12.10 8.61 2.89
CA GLN A 33 10.95 8.13 2.14
C GLN A 33 11.34 6.93 1.28
N SER A 34 10.37 6.06 1.00
CA SER A 34 10.52 4.94 0.07
C SER A 34 9.48 5.02 -1.04
N ILE A 35 9.78 4.39 -2.15
CA ILE A 35 8.86 4.26 -3.26
C ILE A 35 8.12 2.93 -3.14
N ILE A 36 6.78 2.99 -3.22
CA ILE A 36 5.92 1.86 -3.55
C ILE A 36 5.41 2.13 -4.95
N ILE A 37 5.74 1.28 -5.93
CA ILE A 37 5.39 1.55 -7.33
C ILE A 37 4.28 0.64 -7.84
N PRO A 38 3.16 1.20 -8.35
CA PRO A 38 2.15 0.43 -9.07
C PRO A 38 2.66 0.01 -10.46
N MET A 39 2.67 -1.31 -10.73
CA MET A 39 3.16 -1.94 -11.94
C MET A 39 2.01 -2.59 -12.72
N TYR A 40 1.12 -1.77 -13.29
CA TYR A 40 -0.07 -2.27 -13.99
C TYR A 40 0.16 -2.47 -15.50
N LYS A 41 1.40 -2.34 -15.94
CA LYS A 41 1.80 -2.69 -17.30
C LYS A 41 2.06 -4.18 -17.40
N TYR A 42 1.50 -4.81 -18.42
CA TYR A 42 1.84 -6.19 -18.77
C TYR A 42 3.36 -6.34 -18.97
N PRO A 43 4.01 -7.34 -18.37
CA PRO A 43 5.46 -7.50 -18.42
C PRO A 43 5.92 -8.14 -19.74
N SER A 44 5.62 -7.48 -20.87
CA SER A 44 6.14 -7.88 -22.16
C SER A 44 7.66 -7.64 -22.24
N LYS A 45 8.32 -8.26 -23.21
CA LYS A 45 9.74 -8.02 -23.48
C LYS A 45 9.96 -6.51 -23.71
N ASN A 46 10.95 -5.94 -23.04
CA ASN A 46 11.31 -4.51 -23.12
C ASN A 46 10.17 -3.55 -22.70
N ALA A 47 9.27 -3.96 -21.78
CA ALA A 47 8.25 -3.07 -21.24
C ALA A 47 8.91 -1.92 -20.45
N PRO A 48 8.77 -0.63 -20.85
CA PRO A 48 9.60 0.46 -20.34
C PRO A 48 9.58 0.63 -18.83
N LEU A 49 8.41 0.44 -18.18
CA LEU A 49 8.30 0.59 -16.74
C LEU A 49 9.04 -0.53 -15.98
N TRP A 50 8.99 -1.77 -16.49
CA TRP A 50 9.74 -2.90 -15.91
C TRP A 50 11.24 -2.69 -16.05
N GLU A 51 11.72 -2.27 -17.22
CA GLU A 51 13.14 -1.96 -17.44
C GLU A 51 13.62 -0.81 -16.54
N ALA A 52 12.79 0.23 -16.38
CA ALA A 52 13.13 1.37 -15.54
C ALA A 52 13.33 0.96 -14.07
N ILE A 53 12.44 0.13 -13.47
CA ILE A 53 12.63 -0.31 -12.09
C ILE A 53 13.84 -1.24 -11.94
N TYR A 54 14.08 -2.12 -12.90
CA TYR A 54 15.24 -3.01 -12.85
C TYR A 54 16.58 -2.25 -12.90
N LYS A 55 16.63 -1.12 -13.60
CA LYS A 55 17.79 -0.23 -13.67
C LYS A 55 18.16 0.34 -12.29
N HIS A 56 17.15 0.77 -11.51
CA HIS A 56 17.37 1.46 -10.24
C HIS A 56 17.49 0.52 -9.04
N GLY A 57 16.95 -0.69 -9.12
CA GLY A 57 17.03 -1.71 -8.08
C GLY A 57 16.13 -1.42 -6.86
N ASN A 58 16.19 -2.34 -5.90
CA ASN A 58 15.27 -2.40 -4.76
C ASN A 58 15.60 -1.46 -3.60
N THR A 59 16.76 -0.81 -3.62
CA THR A 59 17.19 0.06 -2.49
C THR A 59 16.29 1.27 -2.32
N LYS A 60 15.88 1.90 -3.42
CA LYS A 60 15.00 3.07 -3.43
C LYS A 60 13.55 2.73 -3.82
N ILE A 61 13.34 1.58 -4.49
CA ILE A 61 12.04 1.06 -4.91
C ILE A 61 11.84 -0.32 -4.25
N PRO A 62 11.68 -0.39 -2.93
CA PRO A 62 11.63 -1.68 -2.26
C PRO A 62 10.35 -2.49 -2.55
N TYR A 63 9.26 -1.85 -2.96
CA TYR A 63 7.95 -2.48 -3.12
C TYR A 63 7.36 -2.24 -4.52
N THR A 64 6.88 -3.32 -5.15
CA THR A 64 6.27 -3.28 -6.49
C THR A 64 4.88 -3.92 -6.45
N ILE A 65 3.83 -3.14 -6.75
CA ILE A 65 2.45 -3.61 -6.78
C ILE A 65 2.17 -4.23 -8.15
N VAL A 66 1.94 -5.53 -8.19
CA VAL A 66 1.68 -6.29 -9.42
C VAL A 66 0.19 -6.57 -9.56
N ASN A 67 -0.37 -6.23 -10.73
CA ASN A 67 -1.80 -6.37 -11.00
C ASN A 67 -2.03 -7.04 -12.37
N PRO A 68 -2.05 -8.39 -12.45
CA PRO A 68 -2.24 -9.13 -13.69
C PRO A 68 -3.63 -8.96 -14.31
N ASN A 69 -4.69 -8.98 -13.49
CA ASN A 69 -6.06 -9.04 -13.97
C ASN A 69 -7.06 -8.42 -12.96
N ASN A 70 -6.78 -7.18 -12.53
CA ASN A 70 -7.52 -6.53 -11.44
C ASN A 70 -7.57 -7.39 -10.17
N GLY A 71 -6.49 -8.11 -9.93
CA GLY A 71 -6.28 -9.13 -8.94
C GLY A 71 -5.26 -10.17 -9.44
N PRO A 72 -5.14 -11.31 -8.76
CA PRO A 72 -4.30 -12.42 -9.20
C PRO A 72 -4.86 -13.09 -10.45
N SER A 73 -4.01 -13.84 -11.15
CA SER A 73 -4.40 -14.84 -12.15
C SER A 73 -3.90 -16.21 -11.70
N ASP A 74 -4.70 -17.25 -11.87
CA ASP A 74 -4.33 -18.63 -11.55
C ASP A 74 -4.65 -19.55 -12.76
N PRO A 75 -3.64 -20.02 -13.46
CA PRO A 75 -2.22 -19.73 -13.28
C PRO A 75 -1.82 -18.32 -13.77
N LEU A 76 -0.69 -17.81 -13.28
CA LEU A 76 -0.03 -16.66 -13.90
C LEU A 76 0.45 -17.05 -15.30
N ASP A 77 0.30 -16.15 -16.28
CA ASP A 77 0.91 -16.38 -17.59
C ASP A 77 2.45 -16.35 -17.52
N VAL A 78 3.10 -16.87 -18.58
CA VAL A 78 4.56 -17.02 -18.63
C VAL A 78 5.32 -15.70 -18.44
N SER A 79 4.77 -14.57 -18.93
CA SER A 79 5.42 -13.26 -18.80
C SER A 79 5.38 -12.79 -17.36
N TYR A 80 4.24 -12.93 -16.68
CA TYR A 80 4.13 -12.63 -15.26
C TYR A 80 4.97 -13.56 -14.39
N GLN A 81 5.02 -14.87 -14.69
CA GLN A 81 5.89 -15.81 -13.97
C GLN A 81 7.37 -15.37 -14.05
N LYS A 82 7.84 -14.99 -15.25
CA LYS A 82 9.21 -14.48 -15.44
C LYS A 82 9.43 -13.18 -14.69
N ALA A 83 8.50 -12.24 -14.78
CA ALA A 83 8.62 -10.95 -14.09
C ALA A 83 8.64 -11.12 -12.56
N MET A 84 7.78 -12.00 -12.01
CA MET A 84 7.76 -12.30 -10.58
C MET A 84 9.06 -12.94 -10.10
N THR A 85 9.64 -13.84 -10.90
CA THR A 85 10.96 -14.45 -10.64
C THR A 85 12.06 -13.39 -10.67
N GLU A 86 12.05 -12.50 -11.66
CA GLU A 86 13.05 -11.45 -11.81
C GLU A 86 12.99 -10.45 -10.65
N LEU A 87 11.79 -10.06 -10.20
CA LEU A 87 11.63 -9.23 -9.00
C LEU A 87 12.25 -9.88 -7.77
N SER A 88 12.03 -11.18 -7.57
CA SER A 88 12.63 -11.93 -6.45
C SER A 88 14.14 -11.96 -6.54
N ASN A 89 14.70 -12.28 -7.72
CA ASN A 89 16.15 -12.38 -7.94
C ASN A 89 16.86 -11.04 -7.68
N ARG A 90 16.16 -9.93 -7.92
CA ARG A 90 16.66 -8.57 -7.67
C ARG A 90 16.33 -8.04 -6.27
N GLY A 91 15.69 -8.84 -5.43
CA GLY A 91 15.35 -8.50 -4.05
C GLY A 91 14.22 -7.49 -3.86
N PHE A 92 13.37 -7.29 -4.88
CA PHE A 92 12.16 -6.48 -4.72
C PHE A 92 11.10 -7.20 -3.89
N ASN A 93 10.40 -6.47 -3.02
CA ASN A 93 9.25 -7.01 -2.34
C ASN A 93 8.02 -6.95 -3.27
N LYS A 94 7.51 -8.12 -3.62
CA LYS A 94 6.30 -8.23 -4.44
C LYS A 94 5.07 -7.93 -3.60
N VAL A 95 4.20 -7.07 -4.14
CA VAL A 95 2.93 -6.69 -3.55
C VAL A 95 1.82 -7.17 -4.47
N GLY A 96 0.97 -8.06 -3.99
CA GLY A 96 -0.19 -8.53 -4.73
C GLY A 96 -1.35 -7.53 -4.67
N TYR A 97 -1.93 -7.18 -5.81
CA TYR A 97 -3.10 -6.31 -5.89
C TYR A 97 -4.41 -7.10 -5.73
N VAL A 98 -5.34 -6.57 -4.94
CA VAL A 98 -6.75 -7.02 -4.90
C VAL A 98 -7.67 -5.81 -4.77
N ALA A 99 -8.89 -5.88 -5.35
CA ALA A 99 -9.88 -4.82 -5.25
C ALA A 99 -11.05 -5.24 -4.35
N GLN A 100 -11.41 -4.38 -3.38
CA GLN A 100 -12.55 -4.61 -2.47
C GLN A 100 -13.83 -3.86 -2.89
N THR A 101 -13.77 -3.09 -3.96
CA THR A 101 -14.91 -2.40 -4.59
C THR A 101 -15.72 -1.58 -3.58
N TYR A 102 -15.04 -0.76 -2.77
CA TYR A 102 -15.62 0.06 -1.69
C TYR A 102 -16.46 -0.79 -0.71
N GLN A 103 -15.96 -1.99 -0.36
CA GLN A 103 -16.59 -3.03 0.47
C GLN A 103 -17.95 -3.55 -0.05
N LYS A 104 -18.20 -3.41 -1.37
CA LYS A 104 -19.37 -4.03 -2.03
C LYS A 104 -19.11 -5.47 -2.45
N ARG A 105 -17.85 -5.85 -2.56
CA ARG A 105 -17.43 -7.21 -2.88
C ARG A 105 -17.61 -8.11 -1.66
N ASP A 106 -18.04 -9.34 -1.86
CA ASP A 106 -18.07 -10.34 -0.80
C ASP A 106 -16.65 -10.52 -0.21
N ILE A 107 -16.54 -10.46 1.11
CA ILE A 107 -15.24 -10.52 1.80
C ILE A 107 -14.56 -11.88 1.63
N LYS A 108 -15.33 -12.97 1.46
CA LYS A 108 -14.77 -14.31 1.21
C LYS A 108 -14.22 -14.44 -0.21
N GLU A 109 -14.82 -13.74 -1.18
CA GLU A 109 -14.26 -13.66 -2.53
C GLU A 109 -12.97 -12.82 -2.56
N LEU A 110 -12.89 -11.76 -1.76
CA LEU A 110 -11.64 -11.03 -1.58
C LEU A 110 -10.55 -11.92 -0.94
N ALA A 111 -10.93 -12.70 0.07
CA ALA A 111 -10.01 -13.64 0.72
C ALA A 111 -9.48 -14.72 -0.24
N LYS A 112 -10.28 -15.20 -1.18
CA LYS A 112 -9.83 -16.14 -2.23
C LYS A 112 -8.75 -15.52 -3.14
N ASP A 113 -8.90 -14.25 -3.51
CA ASP A 113 -7.88 -13.57 -4.30
C ASP A 113 -6.58 -13.41 -3.50
N ILE A 114 -6.69 -13.10 -2.21
CA ILE A 114 -5.52 -13.05 -1.33
C ILE A 114 -4.84 -14.41 -1.28
N ASP A 115 -5.59 -15.49 -1.08
CA ASP A 115 -5.06 -16.87 -1.07
C ASP A 115 -4.40 -17.23 -2.41
N THR A 116 -5.01 -16.80 -3.51
CA THR A 116 -4.48 -17.04 -4.85
C THR A 116 -3.12 -16.39 -5.03
N TRP A 117 -2.90 -15.17 -4.50
CA TRP A 117 -1.57 -14.55 -4.53
C TRP A 117 -0.51 -15.43 -3.87
N PHE A 118 -0.77 -15.96 -2.67
CA PHE A 118 0.18 -16.83 -1.96
C PHE A 118 0.31 -18.22 -2.60
N LYS A 119 -0.67 -18.66 -3.39
CA LYS A 119 -0.59 -19.88 -4.19
C LYS A 119 0.33 -19.70 -5.41
N VAL A 120 0.14 -18.61 -6.17
CA VAL A 120 0.85 -18.39 -7.45
C VAL A 120 2.19 -17.69 -7.29
N ALA A 121 2.40 -16.98 -6.20
CA ALA A 121 3.63 -16.29 -5.83
C ALA A 121 3.87 -16.40 -4.31
N PRO A 122 4.34 -17.54 -3.78
CA PRO A 122 4.44 -17.81 -2.34
C PRO A 122 5.34 -16.85 -1.56
N ASP A 123 6.26 -16.18 -2.23
CA ASP A 123 7.17 -15.18 -1.66
C ASP A 123 6.62 -13.74 -1.71
N THR A 124 5.32 -13.56 -1.95
CA THR A 124 4.61 -12.28 -1.84
C THR A 124 4.82 -11.69 -0.43
N LYS A 125 5.23 -10.42 -0.36
CA LYS A 125 5.58 -9.74 0.90
C LYS A 125 4.50 -8.81 1.41
N ALA A 126 3.59 -8.39 0.53
CA ALA A 126 2.51 -7.48 0.88
C ALA A 126 1.27 -7.72 0.01
N ILE A 127 0.11 -7.32 0.52
CA ILE A 127 -1.14 -7.23 -0.25
C ILE A 127 -1.58 -5.76 -0.28
N PHE A 128 -1.79 -5.24 -1.49
CA PHE A 128 -2.38 -3.93 -1.74
C PHE A 128 -3.88 -4.11 -2.01
N ILE A 129 -4.70 -3.58 -1.10
CA ILE A 129 -6.17 -3.71 -1.13
C ILE A 129 -6.75 -2.38 -1.57
N ASP A 130 -7.15 -2.34 -2.83
CA ASP A 130 -7.62 -1.14 -3.51
C ASP A 130 -9.11 -0.87 -3.30
N GLU A 131 -9.55 0.35 -3.67
CA GLU A 131 -10.94 0.79 -3.62
C GLU A 131 -11.56 0.67 -2.21
N MET A 132 -10.85 1.17 -1.18
CA MET A 132 -11.33 1.19 0.20
C MET A 132 -12.27 2.38 0.44
N ALA A 133 -13.36 2.17 1.18
CA ALA A 133 -14.13 3.23 1.83
C ALA A 133 -13.94 3.16 3.36
N SER A 134 -14.08 4.31 4.06
CA SER A 134 -13.71 4.42 5.48
C SER A 134 -14.69 5.23 6.33
N GLY A 135 -15.96 5.40 5.88
CA GLY A 135 -16.90 6.34 6.51
C GLY A 135 -17.96 5.69 7.41
N THR A 136 -18.04 4.35 7.49
CA THR A 136 -19.10 3.68 8.24
C THR A 136 -18.59 2.53 9.11
N PRO A 137 -19.31 2.16 10.21
CA PRO A 137 -18.97 0.99 11.02
C PRO A 137 -18.88 -0.32 10.24
N ALA A 138 -19.79 -0.55 9.27
CA ALA A 138 -19.76 -1.75 8.42
C ALA A 138 -18.48 -1.82 7.57
N GLN A 139 -18.03 -0.68 7.04
CA GLN A 139 -16.75 -0.59 6.31
C GLN A 139 -15.56 -0.85 7.23
N ARG A 140 -15.61 -0.36 8.47
CA ARG A 140 -14.59 -0.66 9.48
C ARG A 140 -14.51 -2.14 9.78
N CYS A 141 -15.66 -2.82 9.99
CA CYS A 141 -15.69 -4.27 10.22
C CYS A 141 -15.10 -5.06 9.05
N TYR A 142 -15.42 -4.66 7.83
CA TYR A 142 -14.86 -5.31 6.63
C TYR A 142 -13.34 -5.18 6.57
N VAL A 143 -12.81 -3.96 6.76
CA VAL A 143 -11.36 -3.69 6.75
C VAL A 143 -10.65 -4.45 7.86
N ALA A 144 -11.22 -4.46 9.08
CA ALA A 144 -10.68 -5.17 10.23
C ALA A 144 -10.61 -6.68 10.02
N ASN A 145 -11.68 -7.29 9.49
CA ASN A 145 -11.71 -8.71 9.18
C ASN A 145 -10.69 -9.07 8.08
N THR A 146 -10.60 -8.26 7.02
CA THR A 146 -9.63 -8.50 5.94
C THR A 146 -8.19 -8.38 6.44
N TYR A 147 -7.89 -7.37 7.25
CA TYR A 147 -6.58 -7.21 7.88
C TYR A 147 -6.21 -8.44 8.71
N ASN A 148 -7.07 -8.82 9.63
CA ASN A 148 -6.85 -9.96 10.52
C ASN A 148 -6.73 -11.28 9.75
N TYR A 149 -7.52 -11.47 8.68
CA TYR A 149 -7.39 -12.63 7.80
C TYR A 149 -5.97 -12.78 7.28
N ILE A 150 -5.39 -11.71 6.73
CA ILE A 150 -4.02 -11.73 6.22
C ILE A 150 -3.02 -11.97 7.36
N LYS A 151 -3.17 -11.26 8.48
CA LYS A 151 -2.22 -11.35 9.58
C LYS A 151 -2.18 -12.70 10.28
N VAL A 152 -3.32 -13.39 10.34
CA VAL A 152 -3.41 -14.74 10.94
C VAL A 152 -2.94 -15.80 9.96
N LYS A 153 -3.38 -15.73 8.70
CA LYS A 153 -3.12 -16.77 7.71
C LYS A 153 -1.72 -16.66 7.09
N TYR A 154 -1.23 -15.43 6.91
CA TYR A 154 0.04 -15.12 6.28
C TYR A 154 0.88 -14.19 7.16
N PRO A 155 1.34 -14.65 8.33
CA PRO A 155 2.09 -13.82 9.27
C PRO A 155 3.35 -13.26 8.61
N GLY A 156 3.69 -12.01 8.95
CA GLY A 156 4.80 -11.29 8.34
C GLY A 156 4.45 -10.55 7.03
N THR A 157 3.24 -10.69 6.50
CA THR A 157 2.78 -9.98 5.31
C THR A 157 2.36 -8.55 5.66
N LEU A 158 2.82 -7.56 4.88
CA LEU A 158 2.31 -6.18 4.96
C LEU A 158 0.92 -6.07 4.35
N VAL A 159 0.07 -5.27 4.97
CA VAL A 159 -1.26 -4.92 4.46
C VAL A 159 -1.27 -3.44 4.12
N ILE A 160 -1.49 -3.14 2.83
CA ILE A 160 -1.60 -1.77 2.31
C ILE A 160 -3.05 -1.56 1.88
N GLN A 161 -3.75 -0.63 2.53
CA GLN A 161 -5.13 -0.26 2.20
C GLN A 161 -5.15 1.03 1.40
N ASN A 162 -5.94 1.09 0.32
CA ASN A 162 -6.05 2.29 -0.51
C ASN A 162 -7.45 2.93 -0.45
N PRO A 163 -7.68 3.90 0.45
CA PRO A 163 -8.84 4.77 0.37
C PRO A 163 -8.68 5.90 -0.67
N GLY A 164 -7.47 6.18 -1.16
CA GLY A 164 -7.17 7.29 -2.07
C GLY A 164 -7.35 8.68 -1.45
N THR A 165 -7.80 8.75 -0.20
CA THR A 165 -8.10 9.98 0.55
C THR A 165 -7.86 9.75 2.04
N TYR A 166 -8.04 10.81 2.87
CA TYR A 166 -7.91 10.68 4.33
C TYR A 166 -8.90 9.68 4.93
N LEU A 167 -8.54 9.11 6.08
CA LEU A 167 -9.43 8.24 6.82
C LEU A 167 -10.57 9.06 7.42
N GLN A 168 -11.81 8.76 7.04
CA GLN A 168 -12.99 9.39 7.62
C GLN A 168 -13.30 8.83 9.01
N ASP A 169 -12.98 7.56 9.23
CA ASP A 169 -13.06 6.88 10.51
C ASP A 169 -11.64 6.53 10.96
N GLU A 170 -11.13 7.26 11.94
CA GLU A 170 -9.75 7.11 12.43
C GLU A 170 -9.51 5.77 13.15
N GLU A 171 -10.56 5.12 13.67
CA GLU A 171 -10.46 3.79 14.26
C GLU A 171 -9.99 2.72 13.26
N ILE A 172 -10.19 2.96 11.96
CA ILE A 172 -9.65 2.12 10.88
C ILE A 172 -8.11 2.11 10.88
N GLY A 173 -7.45 3.15 11.36
CA GLY A 173 -5.98 3.30 11.36
C GLY A 173 -5.19 2.15 12.01
N LYS A 174 -5.88 1.24 12.71
CA LYS A 174 -5.31 0.03 13.30
C LYS A 174 -5.24 -1.15 12.32
N TYR A 175 -6.00 -1.12 11.23
CA TYR A 175 -6.26 -2.26 10.35
C TYR A 175 -5.59 -2.14 8.98
N ALA A 176 -4.43 -1.52 8.96
CA ALA A 176 -3.43 -1.63 7.91
C ALA A 176 -2.05 -1.29 8.47
N ASP A 177 -1.02 -1.76 7.78
CA ASP A 177 0.36 -1.33 8.04
C ASP A 177 0.66 -0.03 7.30
N ILE A 178 0.03 0.17 6.13
CA ILE A 178 0.17 1.37 5.31
C ILE A 178 -1.21 1.73 4.74
N PHE A 179 -1.51 3.03 4.71
CA PHE A 179 -2.70 3.59 4.03
C PHE A 179 -2.27 4.54 2.91
N THR A 180 -2.85 4.37 1.72
CA THR A 180 -2.74 5.36 0.65
C THR A 180 -3.70 6.51 0.95
N THR A 181 -3.26 7.47 1.74
CA THR A 181 -4.14 8.56 2.19
C THR A 181 -4.27 9.71 1.18
N ALA A 182 -3.51 9.68 0.10
CA ALA A 182 -3.68 10.58 -1.03
C ALA A 182 -3.37 9.87 -2.35
N GLU A 183 -4.32 9.91 -3.28
CA GLU A 183 -4.14 9.54 -4.67
C GLU A 183 -4.81 10.60 -5.54
N THR A 184 -4.01 11.53 -6.11
CA THR A 184 -4.56 12.73 -6.72
C THR A 184 -3.64 13.36 -7.77
N ASP A 185 -4.20 14.26 -8.58
CA ASP A 185 -3.40 15.08 -9.49
C ASP A 185 -2.53 16.12 -8.74
N VAL A 186 -1.45 16.55 -9.39
CA VAL A 186 -0.48 17.49 -8.83
C VAL A 186 -1.11 18.82 -8.44
N GLU A 187 -2.10 19.31 -9.18
CA GLU A 187 -2.74 20.61 -8.91
C GLU A 187 -3.44 20.57 -7.56
N LYS A 188 -4.29 19.56 -7.33
CA LYS A 188 -4.95 19.34 -6.05
C LYS A 188 -3.97 19.01 -4.92
N TYR A 189 -2.88 18.30 -5.25
CA TYR A 189 -1.86 18.01 -4.26
C TYR A 189 -1.13 19.27 -3.80
N LEU A 190 -0.84 20.21 -4.68
CA LEU A 190 -0.16 21.47 -4.37
C LEU A 190 -1.08 22.54 -3.76
N ASP A 191 -2.39 22.44 -3.94
CA ASP A 191 -3.36 23.36 -3.40
C ASP A 191 -3.54 23.16 -1.88
N LYS A 192 -2.79 23.95 -1.08
CA LYS A 192 -2.85 23.91 0.39
C LYS A 192 -4.21 24.32 0.95
N ASP A 193 -5.00 25.03 0.15
CA ASP A 193 -6.31 25.54 0.53
C ASP A 193 -7.47 24.63 0.16
N SER A 194 -7.19 23.54 -0.55
CA SER A 194 -8.20 22.53 -0.85
C SER A 194 -8.82 21.94 0.41
N ASN A 195 -10.06 21.52 0.31
CA ASN A 195 -10.77 20.86 1.43
C ASN A 195 -10.02 19.60 1.90
N ARG A 196 -9.30 18.92 1.01
CA ARG A 196 -8.48 17.74 1.35
C ARG A 196 -7.42 18.08 2.39
N TRP A 197 -6.68 19.18 2.20
CA TRP A 197 -5.56 19.51 3.08
C TRP A 197 -5.95 20.37 4.28
N LYS A 198 -7.09 21.06 4.22
CA LYS A 198 -7.68 21.72 5.39
C LYS A 198 -8.26 20.72 6.41
N ASN A 199 -8.75 19.58 5.93
CA ASN A 199 -9.40 18.54 6.73
C ASN A 199 -8.54 17.27 6.86
N ILE A 200 -7.23 17.44 7.00
CA ILE A 200 -6.32 16.31 7.25
C ILE A 200 -6.68 15.63 8.58
N SER A 201 -6.74 14.30 8.59
CA SER A 201 -7.10 13.49 9.76
C SER A 201 -6.07 13.61 10.89
N ASN A 202 -6.46 13.31 12.13
CA ASN A 202 -5.49 13.24 13.23
C ASN A 202 -4.49 12.11 13.02
N PHE A 203 -4.92 11.01 12.37
CA PHE A 203 -4.03 9.94 11.97
C PHE A 203 -2.86 10.43 11.10
N GLU A 204 -3.14 11.31 10.12
CA GLU A 204 -2.10 11.85 9.22
C GLU A 204 -1.27 12.96 9.88
N LYS A 205 -1.85 13.71 10.84
CA LYS A 205 -1.13 14.76 11.58
C LYS A 205 -0.10 14.20 12.55
N ASP A 206 -0.32 12.99 13.06
CA ASP A 206 0.61 12.37 14.00
C ASP A 206 1.83 11.84 13.24
N SER A 207 2.99 12.45 13.48
CA SER A 207 4.26 12.06 12.85
C SER A 207 4.70 10.62 13.16
N LYS A 208 4.18 10.00 14.23
CA LYS A 208 4.40 8.58 14.53
C LYS A 208 3.83 7.66 13.46
N ASN A 209 2.81 8.12 12.73
CA ASN A 209 2.19 7.38 11.65
C ASN A 209 2.90 7.57 10.30
N SER A 210 4.01 8.28 10.21
CA SER A 210 4.70 8.53 8.93
C SER A 210 5.01 7.24 8.18
N LYS A 211 5.41 6.17 8.86
CA LYS A 211 5.65 4.85 8.27
C LYS A 211 4.39 4.12 7.81
N LYS A 212 3.22 4.70 8.06
CA LYS A 212 1.91 4.17 7.67
C LYS A 212 1.22 4.99 6.59
N ILE A 213 1.86 6.03 6.06
CA ILE A 213 1.25 6.97 5.12
C ILE A 213 1.94 6.85 3.76
N TYR A 214 1.15 6.58 2.73
CA TYR A 214 1.56 6.52 1.35
C TYR A 214 0.78 7.52 0.50
N HIS A 215 1.49 8.29 -0.33
CA HIS A 215 0.90 9.24 -1.26
C HIS A 215 1.22 8.87 -2.71
N ILE A 216 0.22 9.00 -3.59
CA ILE A 216 0.33 8.85 -5.04
C ILE A 216 -0.05 10.17 -5.69
N VAL A 217 0.86 10.74 -6.49
CA VAL A 217 0.64 12.02 -7.18
C VAL A 217 0.94 11.89 -8.67
N TYR A 218 0.00 12.27 -9.51
CA TYR A 218 0.15 12.17 -10.96
C TYR A 218 0.04 13.53 -11.67
N GLY A 219 0.53 13.58 -12.93
CA GLY A 219 0.49 14.77 -13.77
C GLY A 219 1.54 15.82 -13.43
N ILE A 220 2.70 15.44 -12.88
CA ILE A 220 3.81 16.36 -12.59
C ILE A 220 4.42 16.86 -13.88
N ARG A 221 4.52 18.19 -14.03
CA ARG A 221 4.90 18.86 -15.29
C ARG A 221 6.35 19.32 -15.33
N SER A 222 7.00 19.44 -14.17
CA SER A 222 8.36 19.98 -14.08
C SER A 222 9.12 19.44 -12.87
N GLU A 223 10.46 19.58 -12.89
CA GLU A 223 11.32 19.26 -11.75
C GLU A 223 11.00 20.13 -10.53
N ALA A 224 10.65 21.40 -10.75
CA ALA A 224 10.24 22.29 -9.66
C ALA A 224 8.97 21.82 -8.97
N GLU A 225 7.98 21.34 -9.72
CA GLU A 225 6.78 20.70 -9.14
C GLU A 225 7.12 19.41 -8.42
N GLN A 226 8.01 18.60 -8.98
CA GLN A 226 8.48 17.37 -8.35
C GLN A 226 9.10 17.65 -6.99
N GLN A 227 10.00 18.61 -6.88
CA GLN A 227 10.63 18.99 -5.61
C GLN A 227 9.58 19.49 -4.60
N LYS A 228 8.64 20.31 -5.06
CA LYS A 228 7.58 20.82 -4.20
C LYS A 228 6.64 19.71 -3.70
N VAL A 229 6.33 18.71 -4.54
CA VAL A 229 5.57 17.51 -4.12
C VAL A 229 6.34 16.73 -3.06
N LEU A 230 7.65 16.53 -3.24
CA LEU A 230 8.49 15.86 -2.24
C LEU A 230 8.52 16.60 -0.90
N GLU A 231 8.70 17.92 -0.92
CA GLU A 231 8.68 18.74 0.29
C GLU A 231 7.35 18.61 1.02
N LEU A 232 6.24 18.85 0.31
CA LEU A 232 4.90 18.75 0.87
C LEU A 232 4.55 17.35 1.36
N SER A 233 5.01 16.31 0.69
CA SER A 233 4.75 14.93 1.13
C SER A 233 5.40 14.64 2.49
N ARG A 234 6.61 15.18 2.73
CA ARG A 234 7.29 15.08 4.03
C ARG A 234 6.59 15.90 5.11
N GLU A 235 6.18 17.14 4.78
CA GLU A 235 5.36 17.97 5.67
C GLU A 235 4.04 17.27 6.06
N ARG A 236 3.51 16.44 5.18
CA ARG A 236 2.28 15.64 5.36
C ARG A 236 2.53 14.24 5.90
N ASN A 237 3.70 14.02 6.47
CA ASN A 237 4.11 12.77 7.11
C ASN A 237 4.12 11.52 6.19
N ALA A 238 4.15 11.67 4.86
CA ALA A 238 4.21 10.52 3.97
C ALA A 238 5.59 9.85 4.02
N GLY A 239 5.68 8.65 4.58
CA GLY A 239 6.88 7.81 4.56
C GLY A 239 7.03 7.04 3.24
N PHE A 240 5.95 6.94 2.47
CA PHE A 240 5.96 6.31 1.15
C PHE A 240 5.36 7.25 0.11
N ILE A 241 5.92 7.22 -1.09
CA ILE A 241 5.45 8.05 -2.18
C ILE A 241 5.64 7.35 -3.53
N TYR A 242 4.71 7.60 -4.43
CA TYR A 242 4.89 7.43 -5.86
C TYR A 242 4.37 8.68 -6.56
N PHE A 243 5.10 9.14 -7.55
CA PHE A 243 4.59 10.22 -8.39
C PHE A 243 5.05 10.08 -9.84
N THR A 244 4.26 10.61 -10.76
CA THR A 244 4.49 10.46 -12.20
C THR A 244 4.09 11.70 -12.97
N SER A 245 4.77 11.95 -14.09
CA SER A 245 4.39 13.00 -15.05
C SER A 245 3.16 12.63 -15.88
N LYS A 246 2.75 11.35 -15.86
CA LYS A 246 1.63 10.88 -16.67
C LYS A 246 0.31 11.43 -16.18
N THR A 247 -0.54 11.86 -17.13
CA THR A 247 -1.90 12.35 -16.89
C THR A 247 -2.98 11.31 -17.23
N SER A 248 -2.56 10.19 -17.79
CA SER A 248 -3.37 8.99 -18.07
C SER A 248 -2.47 7.76 -18.02
N ASN A 249 -3.03 6.57 -17.82
CA ASN A 249 -2.25 5.33 -17.70
C ASN A 249 -1.10 5.42 -16.66
N TYR A 250 -1.34 6.10 -15.54
CA TYR A 250 -0.36 6.50 -14.52
C TYR A 250 0.57 5.37 -14.06
N TYR A 251 0.10 4.12 -14.16
CA TYR A 251 0.75 2.93 -13.62
C TYR A 251 1.25 1.98 -14.71
N ARG A 252 1.30 2.44 -15.98
CA ARG A 252 1.70 1.62 -17.13
C ARG A 252 3.01 2.04 -17.76
N ASP A 253 3.34 3.32 -17.68
CA ASP A 253 4.54 3.88 -18.30
C ASP A 253 5.36 4.64 -17.25
N PRO A 254 6.70 4.65 -17.36
CA PRO A 254 7.52 5.41 -16.40
C PRO A 254 7.24 6.90 -16.53
N SER A 255 7.44 7.64 -15.45
CA SER A 255 7.48 9.10 -15.48
C SER A 255 8.55 9.58 -16.46
N ASP A 256 8.33 10.71 -17.13
CA ASP A 256 9.33 11.26 -18.04
C ASP A 256 10.65 11.62 -17.33
N ASN A 257 10.57 11.95 -16.04
CA ASN A 257 11.73 12.24 -15.18
C ASN A 257 12.00 11.10 -14.17
N PHE A 258 11.75 9.84 -14.54
CA PHE A 258 11.81 8.72 -13.61
C PHE A 258 13.17 8.58 -12.90
N ASP A 259 14.27 8.72 -13.65
CA ASP A 259 15.63 8.64 -13.08
C ASP A 259 15.84 9.73 -12.02
N LYS A 260 15.48 10.98 -12.30
CA LYS A 260 15.60 12.10 -11.35
C LYS A 260 14.70 11.94 -10.14
N LEU A 261 13.50 11.36 -10.32
CA LEU A 261 12.62 11.00 -9.22
C LEU A 261 13.37 10.08 -8.25
N ILE A 262 13.92 8.97 -8.78
CA ILE A 262 14.60 7.99 -7.95
C ILE A 262 15.84 8.58 -7.28
N GLU A 263 16.60 9.41 -7.99
CA GLU A 263 17.79 10.08 -7.46
C GLU A 263 17.47 11.06 -6.32
N SER A 264 16.32 11.72 -6.39
CA SER A 264 15.86 12.69 -5.38
C SER A 264 15.40 12.06 -4.05
N MET A 265 15.25 10.74 -4.00
CA MET A 265 14.84 10.05 -2.79
C MET A 265 15.97 9.97 -1.77
N ASN A 266 15.67 10.35 -0.53
CA ASN A 266 16.63 10.29 0.57
C ASN A 266 16.88 8.85 1.03
N LEU A 267 18.13 8.55 1.38
CA LEU A 267 18.52 7.29 2.01
C LEU A 267 18.88 7.52 3.48
N PRO A 268 18.69 6.55 4.37
CA PRO A 268 18.09 5.23 4.11
C PRO A 268 16.58 5.32 3.81
N ALA A 269 16.10 4.34 3.04
CA ALA A 269 14.68 4.25 2.72
C ALA A 269 13.83 3.99 3.99
N THR A 270 12.61 4.53 4.02
CA THR A 270 11.63 4.20 5.06
C THR A 270 11.31 2.71 5.01
N GLN A 271 11.34 2.07 6.18
CA GLN A 271 10.91 0.67 6.32
C GLN A 271 9.55 0.66 7.02
N PRO A 272 8.55 -0.06 6.49
CA PRO A 272 7.27 -0.22 7.16
C PRO A 272 7.39 -1.11 8.38
N GLU A 273 6.45 -0.98 9.28
CA GLU A 273 6.30 -1.87 10.43
C GLU A 273 5.21 -2.90 10.12
N VAL A 274 5.57 -4.18 10.18
CA VAL A 274 4.59 -5.26 9.99
C VAL A 274 3.80 -5.46 11.27
N GLY A 275 2.52 -5.15 11.25
CA GLY A 275 1.63 -5.34 12.38
C GLY A 275 1.28 -6.82 12.61
N THR A 276 0.61 -7.05 13.73
CA THR A 276 0.04 -8.34 14.15
C THR A 276 -1.48 -8.26 14.12
N PRO A 277 -2.20 -9.38 14.22
CA PRO A 277 -3.66 -9.35 14.35
C PRO A 277 -4.12 -8.40 15.46
N VAL A 278 -5.20 -7.68 15.23
CA VAL A 278 -5.76 -6.67 16.13
C VAL A 278 -7.19 -7.07 16.47
N GLU A 279 -7.59 -6.87 17.74
CA GLU A 279 -8.97 -7.09 18.16
C GLU A 279 -9.97 -6.40 17.21
N LEU A 280 -11.04 -7.12 16.88
CA LEU A 280 -12.09 -6.55 16.05
C LEU A 280 -12.78 -5.38 16.76
N PRO A 281 -13.27 -4.38 16.03
CA PRO A 281 -14.08 -3.32 16.60
C PRO A 281 -15.34 -3.89 17.28
N GLU A 282 -15.83 -3.19 18.30
CA GLU A 282 -17.08 -3.55 18.96
C GLU A 282 -18.23 -3.66 17.94
N GLY A 283 -19.02 -4.70 18.06
CA GLY A 283 -20.14 -4.99 17.15
C GLY A 283 -19.74 -5.63 15.81
N CYS A 284 -18.46 -5.89 15.56
CA CYS A 284 -18.02 -6.60 14.37
C CYS A 284 -18.03 -8.11 14.58
N GLU A 285 -18.65 -8.84 13.65
CA GLU A 285 -18.58 -10.30 13.60
C GLU A 285 -17.20 -10.76 13.08
N ASP A 286 -16.65 -11.82 13.68
CA ASP A 286 -15.47 -12.52 13.14
C ASP A 286 -15.88 -13.44 12.00
N VAL A 287 -15.95 -12.89 10.78
CA VAL A 287 -16.44 -13.56 9.58
C VAL A 287 -15.64 -14.80 9.18
N PHE A 288 -14.37 -14.85 9.62
CA PHE A 288 -13.43 -15.93 9.30
C PHE A 288 -13.14 -16.88 10.47
N ASN A 289 -13.76 -16.66 11.64
CA ASN A 289 -13.50 -17.42 12.88
C ASN A 289 -12.01 -17.48 13.25
N LEU A 290 -11.30 -16.39 13.11
CA LEU A 290 -9.85 -16.30 13.31
C LEU A 290 -9.45 -16.40 14.78
N LYS A 291 -10.38 -16.18 15.72
CA LYS A 291 -10.17 -16.23 17.18
C LYS A 291 -8.94 -15.41 17.59
N VAL A 292 -8.86 -14.18 17.12
CA VAL A 292 -7.78 -13.26 17.50
C VAL A 292 -7.81 -13.10 19.03
N LYS A 293 -6.76 -13.56 19.72
CA LYS A 293 -6.68 -13.52 21.19
C LYS A 293 -6.63 -12.07 21.65
N ASN A 294 -7.57 -11.71 22.51
CA ASN A 294 -7.53 -10.45 23.23
C ASN A 294 -6.35 -10.46 24.20
N LYS A 295 -5.62 -9.36 24.31
CA LYS A 295 -4.54 -9.18 25.32
C LYS A 295 -5.01 -9.36 26.78
N LYS A 296 -6.31 -9.56 27.02
CA LYS A 296 -6.92 -9.73 28.35
C LYS A 296 -7.16 -11.17 28.76
N ASP A 297 -6.95 -12.14 27.87
CA ASP A 297 -7.03 -13.54 28.31
C ASP A 297 -5.78 -13.88 29.12
N PRO A 298 -5.93 -14.25 30.42
CA PRO A 298 -4.79 -14.67 31.22
C PRO A 298 -4.17 -15.90 30.58
N GLU A 299 -2.85 -15.89 30.46
CA GLU A 299 -2.04 -16.99 29.95
C GLU A 299 -2.59 -18.35 30.48
N ASN A 300 -3.18 -19.09 29.56
CA ASN A 300 -3.46 -20.49 29.83
C ASN A 300 -2.09 -21.18 29.84
N LYS A 301 -1.61 -21.43 31.09
CA LYS A 301 -0.37 -22.14 31.38
C LYS A 301 -0.32 -23.42 30.52
N PRO A 302 0.72 -23.67 29.76
CA PRO A 302 0.80 -24.90 28.98
C PRO A 302 0.61 -26.11 29.89
N THR A 303 -0.41 -26.89 29.62
CA THR A 303 -0.57 -28.21 30.25
C THR A 303 0.62 -29.04 29.78
N GLN A 304 1.47 -29.44 30.71
CA GLN A 304 2.58 -30.35 30.43
C GLN A 304 2.04 -31.58 29.69
N PRO A 305 2.73 -32.02 28.63
CA PRO A 305 2.40 -33.29 27.99
C PRO A 305 2.58 -34.40 29.01
N SER A 306 1.56 -35.23 29.22
CA SER A 306 1.66 -36.45 30.00
C SER A 306 2.74 -37.34 29.39
N GLU A 307 3.69 -37.80 30.22
CA GLU A 307 4.69 -38.77 29.84
C GLU A 307 3.99 -40.04 29.31
N ASN A 308 4.05 -40.24 28.00
CA ASN A 308 3.75 -41.54 27.41
C ASN A 308 4.98 -42.43 27.51
N LYS A 309 4.85 -43.54 28.23
CA LYS A 309 5.83 -44.61 28.31
C LYS A 309 6.24 -45.09 26.90
N PRO A 310 7.50 -45.52 26.74
CA PRO A 310 7.98 -45.99 25.44
C PRO A 310 7.28 -47.29 25.02
N VAL A 311 6.73 -47.34 23.83
CA VAL A 311 6.25 -48.55 23.17
C VAL A 311 7.44 -49.17 22.42
N GLU A 312 7.70 -50.44 22.68
CA GLU A 312 8.74 -51.27 22.12
C GLU A 312 8.59 -51.36 20.56
N PRO A 313 9.66 -51.34 19.77
CA PRO A 313 9.55 -51.33 18.29
C PRO A 313 9.24 -52.72 17.75
N ALA A 314 8.21 -52.80 16.91
CA ALA A 314 7.86 -54.01 16.19
C ALA A 314 8.88 -54.30 15.02
N LYS A 315 9.19 -55.57 14.86
CA LYS A 315 10.13 -56.16 13.90
C LYS A 315 9.75 -55.92 12.45
N PRO A 316 10.69 -55.65 11.54
CA PRO A 316 10.40 -55.40 10.15
C PRO A 316 9.96 -56.68 9.39
N ALA A 317 8.96 -56.51 8.49
CA ALA A 317 8.54 -57.54 7.54
C ALA A 317 9.31 -57.39 6.21
N ASP A 318 9.67 -58.53 5.60
CA ASP A 318 10.46 -58.67 4.37
C ASP A 318 9.80 -58.06 3.11
N PRO A 319 10.59 -57.58 2.15
CA PRO A 319 10.11 -56.94 0.95
C PRO A 319 9.65 -57.96 -0.12
N LYS A 320 8.45 -57.75 -0.68
CA LYS A 320 7.98 -58.46 -1.87
C LYS A 320 8.30 -57.68 -3.13
N ASP A 321 8.84 -58.41 -4.12
CA ASP A 321 9.28 -57.96 -5.44
C ASP A 321 8.24 -57.18 -6.26
N PRO A 322 8.68 -56.21 -7.09
CA PRO A 322 7.81 -55.42 -7.92
C PRO A 322 7.53 -56.11 -9.28
N LYS A 323 6.25 -56.26 -9.60
CA LYS A 323 5.79 -56.65 -10.92
C LYS A 323 5.71 -55.44 -11.85
N THR A 324 6.40 -55.52 -12.99
CA THR A 324 6.41 -54.61 -14.14
C THR A 324 5.05 -54.52 -14.82
N PRO A 325 4.52 -53.34 -15.14
CA PRO A 325 3.44 -53.20 -16.12
C PRO A 325 3.98 -52.85 -17.51
N LYS A 326 3.41 -53.54 -18.48
CA LYS A 326 3.64 -53.41 -19.92
C LYS A 326 3.10 -52.10 -20.47
N ASN A 327 3.86 -51.55 -21.43
CA ASN A 327 3.51 -50.41 -22.28
C ASN A 327 2.52 -50.87 -23.39
N PRO A 328 1.53 -50.06 -23.78
CA PRO A 328 1.04 -50.05 -25.15
C PRO A 328 1.07 -48.67 -25.81
N ASN A 329 1.89 -48.61 -26.84
CA ASN A 329 1.81 -47.92 -28.12
C ASN A 329 0.88 -46.74 -28.40
N ASN A 330 1.53 -45.69 -28.94
CA ASN A 330 1.19 -44.88 -30.13
C ASN A 330 -0.26 -44.53 -30.42
N ALA A 331 -0.52 -43.21 -30.38
CA ALA A 331 -1.42 -42.56 -31.33
C ALA A 331 -0.90 -41.13 -31.64
N GLU A 332 -0.89 -40.86 -32.94
CA GLU A 332 -0.35 -39.69 -33.61
C GLU A 332 -0.90 -38.34 -33.17
N ALA A 333 -0.03 -37.35 -33.09
CA ALA A 333 -0.38 -35.92 -32.88
C ALA A 333 -0.88 -35.31 -34.20
N LYS A 334 -2.10 -34.85 -34.22
CA LYS A 334 -2.63 -33.94 -35.24
C LYS A 334 -2.37 -32.50 -34.79
N LYS A 335 -1.50 -31.79 -35.51
CA LYS A 335 -1.31 -30.33 -35.39
C LYS A 335 -2.60 -29.64 -35.80
N THR A 336 -3.12 -28.81 -34.91
CA THR A 336 -4.03 -27.73 -35.26
C THR A 336 -3.44 -26.43 -34.74
N ASP A 337 -2.96 -25.63 -35.68
CA ASP A 337 -2.59 -24.22 -35.43
C ASP A 337 -3.84 -23.44 -35.07
N SER A 338 -4.00 -23.11 -33.80
CA SER A 338 -4.94 -22.08 -33.39
C SER A 338 -4.18 -20.85 -32.90
N LYS A 339 -4.21 -19.77 -33.72
CA LYS A 339 -3.84 -18.45 -33.31
C LYS A 339 -4.66 -18.07 -32.09
N VAL A 340 -4.02 -18.00 -30.92
CA VAL A 340 -4.60 -17.39 -29.73
C VAL A 340 -4.35 -15.91 -29.85
N GLU A 341 -5.37 -15.14 -30.26
CA GLU A 341 -5.41 -13.70 -30.04
C GLU A 341 -5.41 -13.43 -28.54
N ALA A 342 -4.53 -12.54 -28.12
CA ALA A 342 -4.49 -12.06 -26.75
C ALA A 342 -5.85 -11.42 -26.38
N PRO A 343 -6.41 -11.70 -25.19
CA PRO A 343 -7.66 -11.08 -24.80
C PRO A 343 -7.48 -9.58 -24.76
N ASN A 344 -8.30 -8.90 -25.55
CA ASN A 344 -8.45 -7.47 -25.57
C ASN A 344 -8.97 -7.02 -24.21
N THR A 345 -8.09 -6.55 -23.33
CA THR A 345 -8.48 -5.97 -22.05
C THR A 345 -9.28 -4.71 -22.37
N GLY A 346 -10.60 -4.89 -22.38
CA GLY A 346 -11.55 -3.82 -22.66
C GLY A 346 -11.20 -2.61 -21.79
N SER A 347 -10.97 -1.51 -22.49
CA SER A 347 -10.82 -0.18 -21.92
C SER A 347 -12.02 0.09 -21.01
N ARG A 348 -11.88 -0.10 -19.70
CA ARG A 348 -12.83 0.45 -18.74
C ARG A 348 -12.64 1.95 -18.77
N LYS A 349 -13.71 2.66 -19.04
CA LYS A 349 -13.80 4.12 -19.00
C LYS A 349 -13.06 4.65 -17.77
N SER A 350 -12.17 5.59 -18.01
CA SER A 350 -11.41 6.35 -17.04
C SER A 350 -12.26 6.74 -15.83
N THR A 351 -11.72 6.56 -14.63
CA THR A 351 -12.24 7.02 -13.34
C THR A 351 -12.59 8.51 -13.26
N LYS A 352 -12.45 9.25 -14.35
CA LYS A 352 -12.84 10.67 -14.45
C LYS A 352 -14.33 10.91 -14.15
N ASP A 353 -15.22 9.97 -14.48
CA ASP A 353 -16.66 10.18 -14.30
C ASP A 353 -17.12 9.99 -12.84
N PHE A 354 -16.36 9.26 -12.01
CA PHE A 354 -16.76 9.02 -10.61
C PHE A 354 -16.38 10.17 -9.66
N SER A 355 -15.27 10.88 -9.94
CA SER A 355 -14.89 12.07 -9.16
C SER A 355 -15.88 13.23 -9.33
N ILE A 356 -16.50 13.33 -10.49
CA ILE A 356 -17.51 14.36 -10.80
C ILE A 356 -18.83 14.08 -10.07
N LEU A 357 -19.22 12.84 -9.87
CA LEU A 357 -20.47 12.47 -9.18
C LEU A 357 -20.42 12.75 -7.68
N ILE A 358 -19.27 12.59 -7.03
CA ILE A 358 -19.09 12.92 -5.59
C ILE A 358 -19.07 14.44 -5.41
N ALA A 359 -18.45 15.20 -6.32
CA ALA A 359 -18.45 16.65 -6.26
C ALA A 359 -19.85 17.26 -6.56
N ALA A 360 -20.64 16.64 -7.43
CA ALA A 360 -22.01 17.09 -7.73
C ALA A 360 -23.00 16.80 -6.58
N GLY A 361 -22.82 15.72 -5.83
CA GLY A 361 -23.68 15.38 -4.69
C GLY A 361 -23.54 16.34 -3.50
N ILE A 362 -22.36 16.90 -3.29
CA ILE A 362 -22.10 17.85 -2.18
C ILE A 362 -22.50 19.28 -2.57
N ALA A 363 -22.45 19.64 -3.83
CA ALA A 363 -22.80 20.99 -4.30
C ALA A 363 -24.33 21.23 -4.41
N ALA A 364 -25.15 20.17 -4.47
CA ALA A 364 -26.60 20.30 -4.62
C ALA A 364 -27.36 20.60 -3.29
N LEU A 365 -26.77 20.27 -2.15
CA LEU A 365 -27.43 20.46 -0.84
C LEU A 365 -27.66 21.95 -0.46
N PRO A 366 -26.78 22.90 -0.71
CA PRO A 366 -27.04 24.30 -0.38
C PRO A 366 -28.02 25.00 -1.31
N ILE A 367 -28.22 24.51 -2.54
CA ILE A 367 -29.16 25.11 -3.51
C ILE A 367 -30.59 24.73 -3.19
N ILE A 368 -30.85 23.53 -2.73
CA ILE A 368 -32.19 23.06 -2.33
C ILE A 368 -32.63 23.79 -1.05
N LEU A 369 -31.73 24.04 -0.11
CA LEU A 369 -32.06 24.73 1.15
C LEU A 369 -32.39 26.21 0.90
N THR A 370 -31.74 26.89 -0.02
CA THR A 370 -32.01 28.29 -0.40
C THR A 370 -33.31 28.39 -1.20
N TRP A 371 -33.70 27.40 -1.95
CA TRP A 371 -34.98 27.41 -2.69
C TRP A 371 -36.19 27.25 -1.74
N ILE A 372 -36.07 26.38 -0.73
CA ILE A 372 -37.14 26.19 0.29
C ILE A 372 -37.35 27.43 1.15
N ILE A 373 -36.29 28.19 1.45
CA ILE A 373 -36.41 29.43 2.26
C ILE A 373 -37.02 30.57 1.45
N ARG A 374 -36.88 30.60 0.13
CA ARG A 374 -37.47 31.69 -0.72
C ARG A 374 -38.92 31.49 -1.11
N HIS A 375 -39.53 30.34 -0.85
CA HIS A 375 -40.90 30.03 -1.27
C HIS A 375 -41.85 29.77 -0.09
N LYS A 376 -41.46 30.14 1.15
CA LYS A 376 -42.35 30.12 2.35
C LYS A 376 -42.37 31.42 3.14
N ILE A 377 -42.26 32.57 2.43
CA ILE A 377 -42.68 33.91 2.97
C ILE A 377 -43.57 34.56 1.93
#